data_014f2a924c6b3ef2f81c38466441e8c0
#
_entry.id   014f2a924c6b3ef2f81c38466441e8c0
#
_cell.length_a   1.000
_cell.length_b   1.000
_cell.length_c   1.000
_cell.angle_alpha   90.00
_cell.angle_beta   90.00
_cell.angle_gamma   90.00
#
_symmetry.space_group_name_H-M   'P 1'
#
loop_
_entity.id
_entity.type
_entity.pdbx_description
1 polymer ?
#
loop_
_entity_poly.entity_id
_entity_poly.type
_entity_poly.pdbx_seq_one_letter_code
_entity_poly.pdbx_strand_id
1 'polypeptide(L)'
;MRKTDPRVVFLFVFLLSTASVILREALPLVPILLSAAVAAICARAPVGQVLRRLAGLWVTLASVTLLQALFSGDLIKGLLLGAAVLERLVILMLGGAMLAAYPGHALVQGMLQLRLPYQLAYMVSIGLRFVPQFRESFQDSLVAMQLRGVELRHMKFKTRLKIYTWLLMPTIAMGVSRARGLAMAMELRGFGAYEKRSSYAPLAMQKRDWLAFAGILLWATCLTAGEILLWRCAK
;
A
#
# COMPACT_ATOMS: atom_id res chain seq x y z
N MET A 1 -0.32 7.40 -21.75
CA MET A 1 -1.18 6.23 -21.47
C MET A 1 -1.79 6.39 -20.09
N ARG A 2 -3.12 6.46 -19.98
CA ARG A 2 -3.84 6.65 -18.71
C ARG A 2 -3.72 5.37 -17.90
N LYS A 3 -3.18 5.45 -16.70
CA LYS A 3 -3.10 4.32 -15.76
C LYS A 3 -4.52 3.93 -15.34
N THR A 4 -4.76 2.65 -15.14
CA THR A 4 -6.01 2.09 -14.58
C THR A 4 -6.37 2.81 -13.27
N ASP A 5 -7.63 2.94 -12.96
CA ASP A 5 -8.05 3.61 -11.71
C ASP A 5 -7.47 2.92 -10.48
N PRO A 6 -6.86 3.66 -9.55
CA PRO A 6 -6.21 3.08 -8.38
C PRO A 6 -7.16 2.27 -7.48
N ARG A 7 -8.46 2.51 -7.57
CA ARG A 7 -9.50 1.76 -6.85
C ARG A 7 -9.59 0.31 -7.29
N VAL A 8 -9.57 0.08 -8.61
CA VAL A 8 -9.65 -1.26 -9.18
C VAL A 8 -8.43 -2.07 -8.78
N VAL A 9 -7.25 -1.44 -8.82
CA VAL A 9 -6.00 -2.09 -8.41
C VAL A 9 -5.99 -2.40 -6.91
N PHE A 10 -6.46 -1.48 -6.08
CA PHE A 10 -6.56 -1.71 -4.64
C PHE A 10 -7.50 -2.88 -4.32
N LEU A 11 -8.68 -2.91 -4.94
CA LEU A 11 -9.65 -3.99 -4.74
C LEU A 11 -9.10 -5.33 -5.26
N PHE A 12 -8.43 -5.33 -6.42
CA PHE A 12 -7.79 -6.52 -6.96
C PHE A 12 -6.73 -7.07 -6.01
N VAL A 13 -5.82 -6.22 -5.52
CA VAL A 13 -4.78 -6.63 -4.57
C VAL A 13 -5.40 -7.13 -3.27
N PHE A 14 -6.46 -6.48 -2.79
CA PHE A 14 -7.18 -6.91 -1.60
C PHE A 14 -7.81 -8.30 -1.76
N LEU A 15 -8.51 -8.54 -2.88
CA LEU A 15 -9.10 -9.85 -3.18
C LEU A 15 -8.03 -10.92 -3.36
N LEU A 16 -6.93 -10.58 -4.06
CA LEU A 16 -5.79 -11.45 -4.27
C LEU A 16 -5.14 -11.88 -2.94
N SER A 17 -4.93 -10.92 -2.04
CA SER A 17 -4.35 -11.20 -0.72
C SER A 17 -5.31 -12.04 0.13
N THR A 18 -6.60 -11.75 0.11
CA THR A 18 -7.62 -12.51 0.84
C THR A 18 -7.73 -13.94 0.32
N ALA A 19 -7.80 -14.12 -1.00
CA ALA A 19 -7.83 -15.44 -1.64
C ALA A 19 -6.58 -16.26 -1.29
N SER A 20 -5.40 -15.64 -1.35
CA SER A 20 -4.13 -16.29 -1.01
C SER A 20 -4.04 -16.75 0.45
N VAL A 21 -4.72 -16.07 1.38
CA VAL A 21 -4.76 -16.47 2.81
C VAL A 21 -5.77 -17.59 3.07
N ILE A 22 -6.92 -17.58 2.39
CA ILE A 22 -7.98 -18.58 2.57
C ILE A 22 -7.55 -19.95 2.05
N LEU A 23 -6.87 -19.99 0.90
CA LEU A 23 -6.40 -21.22 0.28
C LEU A 23 -5.22 -21.82 1.05
N ARG A 24 -5.37 -23.05 1.54
CA ARG A 24 -4.32 -23.69 2.36
C ARG A 24 -3.34 -24.52 1.55
N GLU A 25 -3.76 -25.07 0.42
CA GLU A 25 -2.97 -25.99 -0.41
C GLU A 25 -2.19 -25.24 -1.50
N ALA A 26 -1.04 -25.79 -1.94
CA ALA A 26 -0.20 -25.19 -2.97
C ALA A 26 -0.85 -25.25 -4.38
N LEU A 27 -1.52 -26.33 -4.72
CA LEU A 27 -2.11 -26.52 -6.06
C LEU A 27 -3.08 -25.40 -6.48
N PRO A 28 -4.04 -24.95 -5.66
CA PRO A 28 -4.94 -23.86 -6.02
C PRO A 28 -4.30 -22.47 -5.97
N LEU A 29 -3.10 -22.31 -5.40
CA LEU A 29 -2.37 -21.03 -5.39
C LEU A 29 -1.70 -20.73 -6.73
N VAL A 30 -1.37 -21.73 -7.56
CA VAL A 30 -0.73 -21.56 -8.86
C VAL A 30 -1.54 -20.64 -9.81
N PRO A 31 -2.87 -20.83 -10.05
CA PRO A 31 -3.62 -19.94 -10.92
C PRO A 31 -3.72 -18.50 -10.37
N ILE A 32 -3.71 -18.34 -9.05
CA ILE A 32 -3.68 -17.03 -8.40
C ILE A 32 -2.32 -16.34 -8.66
N LEU A 33 -1.23 -17.07 -8.52
CA LEU A 33 0.11 -16.59 -8.81
C LEU A 33 0.24 -16.14 -10.29
N LEU A 34 -0.25 -16.96 -11.22
CA LEU A 34 -0.24 -16.62 -12.65
C LEU A 34 -1.05 -15.35 -12.95
N SER A 35 -2.24 -15.23 -12.37
CA SER A 35 -3.07 -14.03 -12.54
C SER A 35 -2.43 -12.78 -11.93
N ALA A 36 -1.80 -12.91 -10.76
CA ALA A 36 -1.05 -11.83 -10.13
C ALA A 36 0.16 -11.40 -10.97
N ALA A 37 0.89 -12.36 -11.55
CA ALA A 37 2.02 -12.08 -12.42
C ALA A 37 1.59 -11.36 -13.71
N VAL A 38 0.54 -11.85 -14.38
CA VAL A 38 -0.01 -11.21 -15.58
C VAL A 38 -0.48 -9.78 -15.27
N ALA A 39 -1.23 -9.60 -14.17
CA ALA A 39 -1.70 -8.29 -13.75
C ALA A 39 -0.54 -7.33 -13.41
N ALA A 40 0.51 -7.79 -12.76
CA ALA A 40 1.69 -7.01 -12.44
C ALA A 40 2.46 -6.57 -13.71
N ILE A 41 2.56 -7.45 -14.71
CA ILE A 41 3.16 -7.13 -16.02
C ILE A 41 2.30 -6.09 -16.75
N CYS A 42 0.98 -6.28 -16.81
CA CYS A 42 0.04 -5.33 -17.42
C CYS A 42 0.07 -3.96 -16.75
N ALA A 43 0.17 -3.92 -15.42
CA ALA A 43 0.32 -2.69 -14.65
C ALA A 43 1.70 -2.04 -14.77
N ARG A 44 2.65 -2.69 -15.46
CA ARG A 44 4.07 -2.26 -15.53
C ARG A 44 4.65 -2.00 -14.14
N ALA A 45 4.31 -2.85 -13.18
CA ALA A 45 4.79 -2.72 -11.83
C ALA A 45 6.32 -2.92 -11.77
N PRO A 46 7.04 -2.20 -10.90
CA PRO A 46 8.49 -2.31 -10.75
C PRO A 46 8.87 -3.58 -9.97
N VAL A 47 8.42 -4.75 -10.45
CA VAL A 47 8.58 -6.06 -9.78
C VAL A 47 10.04 -6.35 -9.46
N GLY A 48 10.97 -6.10 -10.40
CA GLY A 48 12.39 -6.36 -10.21
C GLY A 48 13.03 -5.50 -9.10
N GLN A 49 12.57 -4.26 -8.93
CA GLN A 49 13.05 -3.40 -7.84
C GLN A 49 12.52 -3.86 -6.48
N VAL A 50 11.27 -4.33 -6.43
CA VAL A 50 10.65 -4.85 -5.20
C VAL A 50 11.31 -6.16 -4.80
N LEU A 51 11.52 -7.09 -5.74
CA LEU A 51 12.24 -8.34 -5.48
C LEU A 51 13.66 -8.10 -4.94
N ARG A 52 14.41 -7.15 -5.55
CA ARG A 52 15.77 -6.80 -5.07
C ARG A 52 15.77 -6.17 -3.68
N ARG A 53 14.82 -5.29 -3.38
CA ARG A 53 14.70 -4.68 -2.05
C ARG A 53 14.35 -5.68 -0.97
N LEU A 54 13.66 -6.73 -1.33
CA LEU A 54 13.22 -7.81 -0.44
C LEU A 54 14.13 -9.04 -0.51
N ALA A 55 15.35 -8.88 -1.05
CA ALA A 55 16.32 -9.98 -1.18
C ALA A 55 16.58 -10.71 0.16
N GLY A 56 16.59 -9.99 1.29
CA GLY A 56 16.73 -10.59 2.61
C GLY A 56 15.58 -11.54 3.00
N LEU A 57 14.37 -11.32 2.47
CA LEU A 57 13.23 -12.20 2.73
C LEU A 57 13.39 -13.58 2.05
N TRP A 58 14.14 -13.69 0.96
CA TRP A 58 14.38 -14.98 0.31
C TRP A 58 15.15 -15.94 1.21
N VAL A 59 16.07 -15.41 2.00
CA VAL A 59 16.83 -16.21 2.96
C VAL A 59 15.92 -16.72 4.09
N THR A 60 15.07 -15.85 4.63
CA THR A 60 14.09 -16.24 5.66
C THR A 60 13.07 -17.24 5.13
N LEU A 61 12.62 -17.07 3.89
CA LEU A 61 11.72 -18.00 3.23
C LEU A 61 12.35 -19.38 3.03
N ALA A 62 13.59 -19.42 2.53
CA ALA A 62 14.31 -20.66 2.39
C ALA A 62 14.52 -21.38 3.74
N SER A 63 14.78 -20.63 4.81
CA SER A 63 14.91 -21.21 6.15
C SER A 63 13.58 -21.77 6.67
N VAL A 64 12.45 -21.08 6.44
CA VAL A 64 11.13 -21.55 6.86
C VAL A 64 10.72 -22.81 6.10
N THR A 65 10.94 -22.87 4.77
CA THR A 65 10.65 -24.07 3.99
C THR A 65 11.48 -25.26 4.41
N LEU A 66 12.78 -25.04 4.68
CA LEU A 66 13.68 -26.07 5.18
C LEU A 66 13.22 -26.59 6.55
N LEU A 67 12.86 -25.68 7.45
CA LEU A 67 12.38 -26.03 8.78
C LEU A 67 11.08 -26.85 8.71
N GLN A 68 10.13 -26.45 7.86
CA GLN A 68 8.90 -27.23 7.64
C GLN A 68 9.16 -28.60 7.06
N ALA A 69 10.11 -28.76 6.13
CA ALA A 69 10.50 -30.04 5.58
C ALA A 69 11.10 -30.97 6.64
N LEU A 70 11.88 -30.42 7.56
CA LEU A 70 12.52 -31.19 8.64
C LEU A 70 11.53 -31.62 9.74
N PHE A 71 10.57 -30.76 10.08
CA PHE A 71 9.66 -30.99 11.22
C PHE A 71 8.35 -31.68 10.84
N SER A 72 7.98 -31.80 9.55
CA SER A 72 6.69 -32.37 9.15
C SER A 72 6.63 -33.91 9.16
N GLY A 73 7.73 -34.58 9.47
CA GLY A 73 7.80 -36.06 9.50
C GLY A 73 7.78 -36.72 8.13
N ASP A 74 7.16 -36.11 7.12
CA ASP A 74 7.13 -36.52 5.71
C ASP A 74 7.76 -35.42 4.86
N LEU A 75 8.90 -35.67 4.25
CA LEU A 75 9.63 -34.69 3.43
C LEU A 75 8.77 -34.10 2.29
N ILE A 76 7.94 -34.92 1.66
CA ILE A 76 7.09 -34.49 0.53
C ILE A 76 6.00 -33.53 1.01
N LYS A 77 5.32 -33.84 2.11
CA LYS A 77 4.30 -32.95 2.70
C LYS A 77 4.90 -31.63 3.20
N GLY A 78 6.07 -31.72 3.83
CA GLY A 78 6.78 -30.52 4.31
C GLY A 78 7.23 -29.58 3.18
N LEU A 79 7.70 -30.16 2.05
CA LEU A 79 8.04 -29.39 0.85
C LEU A 79 6.82 -28.74 0.21
N LEU A 80 5.68 -29.45 0.11
CA LEU A 80 4.42 -28.89 -0.43
C LEU A 80 3.90 -27.75 0.44
N LEU A 81 3.93 -27.89 1.76
CA LEU A 81 3.55 -26.83 2.68
C LEU A 81 4.50 -25.62 2.57
N GLY A 82 5.79 -25.86 2.46
CA GLY A 82 6.79 -24.82 2.24
C GLY A 82 6.59 -24.08 0.92
N ALA A 83 6.30 -24.83 -0.16
CA ALA A 83 5.97 -24.24 -1.47
C ALA A 83 4.72 -23.34 -1.40
N ALA A 84 3.67 -23.77 -0.70
CA ALA A 84 2.47 -22.95 -0.51
C ALA A 84 2.75 -21.62 0.21
N VAL A 85 3.65 -21.63 1.21
CA VAL A 85 4.07 -20.39 1.90
C VAL A 85 4.87 -19.49 0.96
N LEU A 86 5.76 -20.05 0.15
CA LEU A 86 6.53 -19.31 -0.85
C LEU A 86 5.61 -18.65 -1.88
N GLU A 87 4.69 -19.40 -2.48
CA GLU A 87 3.72 -18.90 -3.46
C GLU A 87 2.88 -17.77 -2.88
N ARG A 88 2.37 -17.91 -1.66
CA ARG A 88 1.59 -16.89 -0.96
C ARG A 88 2.37 -15.59 -0.79
N LEU A 89 3.61 -15.68 -0.38
CA LEU A 89 4.44 -14.49 -0.18
C LEU A 89 4.79 -13.83 -1.52
N VAL A 90 5.04 -14.60 -2.58
CA VAL A 90 5.24 -14.05 -3.93
C VAL A 90 3.98 -13.33 -4.42
N ILE A 91 2.79 -13.88 -4.19
CA ILE A 91 1.52 -13.23 -4.54
C ILE A 91 1.37 -11.90 -3.80
N LEU A 92 1.62 -11.87 -2.50
CA LEU A 92 1.58 -10.64 -1.70
C LEU A 92 2.62 -9.60 -2.15
N MET A 93 3.83 -10.05 -2.51
CA MET A 93 4.87 -9.17 -3.08
C MET A 93 4.47 -8.57 -4.42
N LEU A 94 3.86 -9.35 -5.30
CA LEU A 94 3.35 -8.87 -6.59
C LEU A 94 2.23 -7.84 -6.38
N GLY A 95 1.31 -8.11 -5.47
CA GLY A 95 0.27 -7.15 -5.07
C GLY A 95 0.85 -5.84 -4.53
N GLY A 96 1.83 -5.92 -3.63
CA GLY A 96 2.56 -4.75 -3.12
C GLY A 96 3.30 -3.98 -4.22
N ALA A 97 3.91 -4.67 -5.18
CA ALA A 97 4.58 -4.06 -6.34
C ALA A 97 3.59 -3.31 -7.24
N MET A 98 2.38 -3.85 -7.42
CA MET A 98 1.32 -3.17 -8.17
C MET A 98 0.87 -1.88 -7.48
N LEU A 99 0.68 -1.89 -6.17
CA LEU A 99 0.35 -0.68 -5.40
C LEU A 99 1.50 0.33 -5.43
N ALA A 100 2.75 -0.11 -5.36
CA ALA A 100 3.93 0.75 -5.44
C ALA A 100 4.11 1.46 -6.80
N ALA A 101 3.47 0.96 -7.87
CA ALA A 101 3.46 1.62 -9.17
C ALA A 101 2.62 2.90 -9.21
N TYR A 102 1.76 3.11 -8.20
CA TYR A 102 0.92 4.31 -8.07
C TYR A 102 1.50 5.26 -7.02
N PRO A 103 1.47 6.58 -7.29
CA PRO A 103 1.87 7.55 -6.28
C PRO A 103 0.88 7.52 -5.11
N GLY A 104 1.41 7.60 -3.88
CA GLY A 104 0.61 7.44 -2.65
C GLY A 104 -0.61 8.36 -2.56
N HIS A 105 -0.50 9.60 -3.08
CA HIS A 105 -1.64 10.52 -3.14
C HIS A 105 -2.79 10.04 -4.04
N ALA A 106 -2.50 9.32 -5.13
CA ALA A 106 -3.53 8.79 -6.02
C ALA A 106 -4.27 7.61 -5.38
N LEU A 107 -3.54 6.76 -4.63
CA LEU A 107 -4.14 5.66 -3.87
C LEU A 107 -5.11 6.19 -2.79
N VAL A 108 -4.65 7.18 -2.03
CA VAL A 108 -5.48 7.78 -0.98
C VAL A 108 -6.70 8.50 -1.58
N GLN A 109 -6.54 9.25 -2.69
CA GLN A 109 -7.68 9.85 -3.38
C GLN A 109 -8.68 8.79 -3.88
N GLY A 110 -8.19 7.66 -4.40
CA GLY A 110 -9.03 6.53 -4.78
C GLY A 110 -9.85 5.99 -3.60
N MET A 111 -9.20 5.79 -2.45
CA MET A 111 -9.87 5.31 -1.22
C MET A 111 -10.88 6.33 -0.67
N LEU A 112 -10.53 7.61 -0.66
CA LEU A 112 -11.39 8.67 -0.13
C LEU A 112 -12.71 8.81 -0.89
N GLN A 113 -12.74 8.48 -2.18
CA GLN A 113 -13.96 8.54 -2.99
C GLN A 113 -14.88 7.32 -2.80
N LEU A 114 -14.48 6.31 -2.00
CA LEU A 114 -15.27 5.10 -1.74
C LEU A 114 -16.43 5.28 -0.75
N ARG A 115 -16.68 6.44 -0.19
CA ARG A 115 -17.86 6.87 0.66
C ARG A 115 -17.47 7.81 1.81
N LEU A 116 -16.27 8.41 1.81
CA LEU A 116 -15.93 9.37 2.85
C LEU A 116 -16.61 10.72 2.58
N PRO A 117 -17.09 11.41 3.62
CA PRO A 117 -17.61 12.77 3.46
C PRO A 117 -16.50 13.67 2.89
N TYR A 118 -16.92 14.57 1.99
CA TYR A 118 -16.01 15.43 1.22
C TYR A 118 -14.98 16.16 2.11
N GLN A 119 -15.41 16.59 3.28
CA GLN A 119 -14.56 17.33 4.23
C GLN A 119 -13.34 16.48 4.65
N LEU A 120 -13.56 15.21 5.01
CA LEU A 120 -12.49 14.30 5.40
C LEU A 120 -11.57 13.98 4.21
N ALA A 121 -12.14 13.74 3.04
CA ALA A 121 -11.38 13.51 1.82
C ALA A 121 -10.44 14.68 1.51
N TYR A 122 -10.93 15.90 1.66
CA TYR A 122 -10.16 17.09 1.42
C TYR A 122 -9.08 17.31 2.49
N MET A 123 -9.39 17.09 3.77
CA MET A 123 -8.40 17.16 4.87
C MET A 123 -7.21 16.23 4.64
N VAL A 124 -7.48 14.97 4.28
CA VAL A 124 -6.42 13.99 4.00
C VAL A 124 -5.61 14.39 2.76
N SER A 125 -6.26 14.88 1.71
CA SER A 125 -5.59 15.36 0.49
C SER A 125 -4.63 16.52 0.78
N ILE A 126 -5.05 17.48 1.61
CA ILE A 126 -4.20 18.58 2.08
C ILE A 126 -3.05 18.02 2.94
N GLY A 127 -3.35 17.16 3.92
CA GLY A 127 -2.35 16.55 4.79
C GLY A 127 -1.23 15.87 4.00
N LEU A 128 -1.59 15.06 3.00
CA LEU A 128 -0.60 14.39 2.13
C LEU A 128 0.28 15.37 1.34
N ARG A 129 -0.26 16.53 0.95
CA ARG A 129 0.53 17.58 0.28
C ARG A 129 1.50 18.27 1.25
N PHE A 130 1.12 18.40 2.52
CA PHE A 130 1.97 19.01 3.53
C PHE A 130 3.09 18.11 4.05
N VAL A 131 2.94 16.77 3.98
CA VAL A 131 3.97 15.83 4.45
C VAL A 131 5.36 16.09 3.83
N PRO A 132 5.52 16.27 2.50
CA PRO A 132 6.83 16.59 1.92
C PRO A 132 7.39 17.92 2.45
N GLN A 133 6.57 18.97 2.52
CA GLN A 133 6.99 20.30 3.01
C GLN A 133 7.40 20.24 4.49
N PHE A 134 6.68 19.47 5.28
CA PHE A 134 7.02 19.28 6.69
C PHE A 134 8.36 18.58 6.85
N ARG A 135 8.62 17.57 6.02
CA ARG A 135 9.89 16.85 5.98
C ARG A 135 11.04 17.77 5.62
N GLU A 136 10.90 18.63 4.61
CA GLU A 136 11.91 19.63 4.22
C GLU A 136 12.18 20.60 5.35
N SER A 137 11.15 21.24 5.92
CA SER A 137 11.29 22.18 7.04
C SER A 137 11.96 21.53 8.27
N PHE A 138 11.69 20.28 8.53
CA PHE A 138 12.34 19.53 9.61
C PHE A 138 13.81 19.25 9.31
N GLN A 139 14.14 18.88 8.07
CA GLN A 139 15.53 18.68 7.64
C GLN A 139 16.34 19.96 7.71
N ASP A 140 15.79 21.09 7.26
CA ASP A 140 16.45 22.41 7.34
C ASP A 140 16.73 22.79 8.78
N SER A 141 15.78 22.56 9.68
CA SER A 141 15.95 22.79 11.12
C SER A 141 17.06 21.91 11.72
N LEU A 142 17.15 20.66 11.25
CA LEU A 142 18.20 19.71 11.64
C LEU A 142 19.57 20.17 11.19
N VAL A 143 19.69 20.58 9.94
CA VAL A 143 20.95 21.14 9.38
C VAL A 143 21.36 22.40 10.11
N ALA A 144 20.42 23.31 10.38
CA ALA A 144 20.70 24.53 11.15
C ALA A 144 21.26 24.26 12.56
N MET A 145 20.76 23.18 13.23
CA MET A 145 21.30 22.77 14.52
C MET A 145 22.70 22.16 14.41
N GLN A 146 22.96 21.37 13.37
CA GLN A 146 24.27 20.80 13.11
C GLN A 146 25.30 21.90 12.85
N LEU A 147 24.94 22.95 12.09
CA LEU A 147 25.78 24.11 11.85
C LEU A 147 26.10 24.91 13.15
N ARG A 148 25.23 24.82 14.16
CA ARG A 148 25.48 25.38 15.50
C ARG A 148 26.32 24.47 16.38
N GLY A 149 26.94 23.42 15.85
CA GLY A 149 27.85 22.53 16.57
C GLY A 149 27.17 21.37 17.33
N VAL A 150 25.90 21.13 17.08
CA VAL A 150 25.18 19.99 17.73
C VAL A 150 25.43 18.71 16.97
N GLU A 151 26.37 17.89 17.41
CA GLU A 151 26.66 16.55 16.81
C GLU A 151 25.71 15.49 17.33
N LEU A 152 24.65 15.18 16.59
CA LEU A 152 23.65 14.18 16.95
C LEU A 152 24.19 12.73 16.94
N ARG A 153 25.30 12.49 16.21
CA ARG A 153 25.83 11.13 15.98
C ARG A 153 26.46 10.49 17.22
N HIS A 154 27.08 11.31 18.07
CA HIS A 154 27.80 10.85 19.26
C HIS A 154 27.02 11.01 20.58
N MET A 155 25.76 11.48 20.50
CA MET A 155 24.96 11.72 21.71
C MET A 155 24.24 10.46 22.20
N LYS A 156 24.04 10.38 23.52
CA LYS A 156 23.20 9.36 24.17
C LYS A 156 21.77 9.43 23.64
N PHE A 157 21.10 8.28 23.53
CA PHE A 157 19.74 8.17 22.97
C PHE A 157 18.73 9.15 23.63
N LYS A 158 18.75 9.27 24.97
CA LYS A 158 17.86 10.21 25.69
C LYS A 158 18.07 11.67 25.29
N THR A 159 19.33 12.10 25.15
CA THR A 159 19.66 13.48 24.73
C THR A 159 19.23 13.72 23.29
N ARG A 160 19.47 12.75 22.40
CA ARG A 160 19.00 12.81 21.00
C ARG A 160 17.49 12.96 20.91
N LEU A 161 16.73 12.19 21.69
CA LEU A 161 15.26 12.27 21.71
C LEU A 161 14.79 13.65 22.17
N LYS A 162 15.42 14.22 23.20
CA LYS A 162 15.11 15.58 23.69
C LYS A 162 15.38 16.65 22.64
N ILE A 163 16.46 16.54 21.88
CA ILE A 163 16.77 17.46 20.78
C ILE A 163 15.73 17.36 19.67
N TYR A 164 15.31 16.15 19.28
CA TYR A 164 14.23 15.98 18.31
C TYR A 164 12.92 16.61 18.77
N THR A 165 12.58 16.49 20.05
CA THR A 165 11.39 17.16 20.60
C THR A 165 11.49 18.68 20.49
N TRP A 166 12.66 19.27 20.76
CA TRP A 166 12.88 20.71 20.60
C TRP A 166 12.83 21.19 19.16
N LEU A 167 13.27 20.34 18.22
CA LEU A 167 13.15 20.62 16.79
C LEU A 167 11.69 20.54 16.28
N LEU A 168 10.90 19.66 16.85
CA LEU A 168 9.50 19.49 16.45
C LEU A 168 8.63 20.69 16.84
N MET A 169 8.90 21.33 18.00
CA MET A 169 8.08 22.44 18.49
C MET A 169 7.98 23.61 17.50
N PRO A 170 9.11 24.21 17.02
CA PRO A 170 9.02 25.28 16.02
C PRO A 170 8.44 24.83 14.69
N THR A 171 8.71 23.57 14.29
CA THR A 171 8.16 23.02 13.04
C THR A 171 6.65 22.88 13.13
N ILE A 172 6.10 22.44 14.26
CA ILE A 172 4.65 22.37 14.51
C ILE A 172 4.05 23.77 14.55
N ALA A 173 4.70 24.73 15.21
CA ALA A 173 4.20 26.12 15.27
C ALA A 173 4.10 26.75 13.87
N MET A 174 5.11 26.53 13.01
CA MET A 174 5.05 26.95 11.59
C MET A 174 3.92 26.21 10.83
N GLY A 175 3.73 24.93 11.08
CA GLY A 175 2.64 24.16 10.50
C GLY A 175 1.25 24.71 10.84
N VAL A 176 1.04 25.06 12.12
CA VAL A 176 -0.20 25.68 12.59
C VAL A 176 -0.43 27.06 11.97
N SER A 177 0.63 27.86 11.88
CA SER A 177 0.55 29.19 11.22
C SER A 177 0.17 29.06 9.74
N ARG A 178 0.80 28.13 9.01
CA ARG A 178 0.43 27.83 7.61
C ARG A 178 -1.01 27.33 7.48
N ALA A 179 -1.47 26.49 8.41
CA ALA A 179 -2.84 25.99 8.41
C ALA A 179 -3.88 27.12 8.57
N ARG A 180 -3.60 28.11 9.44
CA ARG A 180 -4.43 29.31 9.61
C ARG A 180 -4.48 30.15 8.33
N GLY A 181 -3.33 30.39 7.70
CA GLY A 181 -3.26 31.12 6.43
C GLY A 181 -4.02 30.39 5.30
N LEU A 182 -3.90 29.06 5.25
CA LEU A 182 -4.65 28.25 4.28
C LEU A 182 -6.15 28.32 4.54
N ALA A 183 -6.58 28.21 5.80
CA ALA A 183 -7.99 28.30 6.17
C ALA A 183 -8.59 29.64 5.74
N MET A 184 -7.95 30.75 6.05
CA MET A 184 -8.38 32.09 5.59
C MET A 184 -8.46 32.19 4.06
N ALA A 185 -7.44 31.68 3.36
CA ALA A 185 -7.44 31.70 1.90
C ALA A 185 -8.56 30.83 1.30
N MET A 186 -8.93 29.75 1.95
CA MET A 186 -10.04 28.89 1.54
C MET A 186 -11.40 29.57 1.78
N GLU A 187 -11.58 30.21 2.93
CA GLU A 187 -12.81 30.97 3.23
C GLU A 187 -13.02 32.12 2.24
N LEU A 188 -11.97 32.88 1.94
CA LEU A 188 -12.00 33.94 0.93
C LEU A 188 -12.34 33.44 -0.49
N ARG A 189 -12.02 32.18 -0.78
CA ARG A 189 -12.39 31.52 -2.05
C ARG A 189 -13.75 30.85 -2.02
N GLY A 190 -14.56 31.08 -0.99
CA GLY A 190 -15.91 30.53 -0.84
C GLY A 190 -15.92 29.02 -0.51
N PHE A 191 -14.86 28.52 0.15
CA PHE A 191 -14.86 27.13 0.60
C PHE A 191 -15.95 26.95 1.67
N GLY A 192 -16.95 26.08 1.40
CA GLY A 192 -18.07 25.85 2.30
C GLY A 192 -19.31 26.73 2.02
N ALA A 193 -19.26 27.68 1.07
CA ALA A 193 -20.38 28.57 0.74
C ALA A 193 -21.59 27.83 0.14
N TYR A 194 -21.39 26.66 -0.48
CA TYR A 194 -22.48 25.90 -1.11
C TYR A 194 -22.50 24.46 -0.54
N GLU A 195 -23.71 23.95 -0.28
CA GLU A 195 -23.91 22.56 0.16
C GLU A 195 -23.58 21.54 -0.94
N LYS A 196 -23.92 21.86 -2.19
CA LYS A 196 -23.60 21.01 -3.35
C LYS A 196 -22.40 21.58 -4.09
N ARG A 197 -21.35 20.77 -4.24
CA ARG A 197 -20.11 21.15 -4.90
C ARG A 197 -19.95 20.46 -6.24
N SER A 198 -19.44 21.17 -7.22
CA SER A 198 -18.97 20.61 -8.48
C SER A 198 -17.49 20.24 -8.35
N SER A 199 -17.10 19.09 -8.90
CA SER A 199 -15.70 18.68 -8.97
C SER A 199 -15.11 19.08 -10.32
N TYR A 200 -13.99 19.81 -10.30
CA TYR A 200 -13.28 20.22 -11.52
C TYR A 200 -12.74 19.01 -12.32
N ALA A 201 -12.32 17.96 -11.64
CA ALA A 201 -11.82 16.73 -12.26
C ALA A 201 -12.43 15.52 -11.56
N PRO A 202 -13.68 15.16 -11.87
CA PRO A 202 -14.28 13.96 -11.32
C PRO A 202 -13.48 12.75 -11.84
N LEU A 203 -13.04 11.89 -10.94
CA LEU A 203 -12.55 10.55 -11.33
C LEU A 203 -13.79 9.76 -11.78
N ALA A 204 -14.04 9.76 -13.08
CA ALA A 204 -15.10 8.96 -13.68
C ALA A 204 -14.54 7.59 -14.00
N MET A 205 -15.10 6.54 -13.42
CA MET A 205 -14.84 5.15 -13.80
C MET A 205 -15.21 4.96 -15.28
N GLN A 206 -14.24 4.52 -16.08
CA GLN A 206 -14.49 4.21 -17.49
C GLN A 206 -15.13 2.82 -17.60
N LYS A 207 -15.79 2.56 -18.73
CA LYS A 207 -16.36 1.22 -19.03
C LYS A 207 -15.31 0.10 -18.91
N ARG A 208 -14.04 0.39 -19.22
CA ARG A 208 -12.91 -0.54 -19.05
C ARG A 208 -12.64 -0.91 -17.60
N ASP A 209 -12.76 0.06 -16.68
CA ASP A 209 -12.54 -0.17 -15.26
C ASP A 209 -13.68 -1.00 -14.65
N TRP A 210 -14.91 -0.78 -15.12
CA TRP A 210 -16.07 -1.61 -14.79
C TRP A 210 -15.94 -3.06 -15.30
N LEU A 211 -15.45 -3.23 -16.51
CA LEU A 211 -15.17 -4.57 -17.07
C LEU A 211 -14.05 -5.27 -16.29
N ALA A 212 -12.98 -4.54 -15.94
CA ALA A 212 -11.91 -5.08 -15.10
C ALA A 212 -12.43 -5.47 -13.70
N PHE A 213 -13.28 -4.64 -13.10
CA PHE A 213 -13.90 -4.91 -11.80
C PHE A 213 -14.80 -6.16 -11.85
N ALA A 214 -15.67 -6.27 -12.87
CA ALA A 214 -16.54 -7.44 -13.06
C ALA A 214 -15.71 -8.71 -13.34
N GLY A 215 -14.66 -8.61 -14.14
CA GLY A 215 -13.75 -9.71 -14.42
C GLY A 215 -13.02 -10.21 -13.17
N ILE A 216 -12.56 -9.30 -12.31
CA ILE A 216 -11.92 -9.63 -11.03
C ILE A 216 -12.89 -10.34 -10.08
N LEU A 217 -14.12 -9.85 -9.97
CA LEU A 217 -15.16 -10.47 -9.14
C LEU A 217 -15.52 -11.87 -9.64
N LEU A 218 -15.75 -12.05 -10.95
CA LEU A 218 -16.03 -13.33 -11.55
C LEU A 218 -14.87 -14.33 -11.36
N TRP A 219 -13.65 -13.85 -11.51
CA TRP A 219 -12.46 -14.66 -11.28
C TRP A 219 -12.34 -15.10 -9.81
N ALA A 220 -12.55 -14.19 -8.85
CA ALA A 220 -12.51 -14.51 -7.43
C ALA A 220 -13.61 -15.50 -7.01
N THR A 221 -14.83 -15.33 -7.54
CA THR A 221 -15.96 -16.25 -7.26
C THR A 221 -15.76 -17.62 -7.91
N CYS A 222 -15.17 -17.69 -9.10
CA CYS A 222 -14.86 -18.94 -9.78
C CYS A 222 -13.81 -19.75 -9.01
N LEU A 223 -12.77 -19.10 -8.50
CA LEU A 223 -11.73 -19.75 -7.69
C LEU A 223 -12.31 -20.28 -6.37
N THR A 224 -13.08 -19.48 -5.64
CA THR A 224 -13.68 -19.92 -4.37
C THR A 224 -14.71 -21.02 -4.56
N ALA A 225 -15.53 -20.98 -5.62
CA ALA A 225 -16.47 -22.03 -5.96
C ALA A 225 -15.75 -23.32 -6.37
N GLY A 226 -14.65 -23.23 -7.12
CA GLY A 226 -13.84 -24.38 -7.51
C GLY A 226 -13.26 -25.12 -6.30
N GLU A 227 -12.77 -24.39 -5.29
CA GLU A 227 -12.26 -25.00 -4.06
C GLU A 227 -13.35 -25.68 -3.23
N ILE A 228 -14.50 -25.01 -3.06
CA ILE A 228 -15.62 -25.58 -2.32
C ILE A 228 -16.07 -26.90 -2.97
N LEU A 229 -16.07 -26.96 -4.30
CA LEU A 229 -16.37 -28.17 -5.04
C LEU A 229 -15.32 -29.27 -4.84
N LEU A 230 -14.03 -28.93 -4.94
CA LEU A 230 -12.93 -29.89 -4.73
C LEU A 230 -12.93 -30.41 -3.28
N TRP A 231 -13.20 -29.56 -2.31
CA TRP A 231 -13.28 -29.96 -0.90
C TRP A 231 -14.50 -30.86 -0.62
N ARG A 232 -15.62 -30.69 -1.35
CA ARG A 232 -16.78 -31.57 -1.28
C ARG A 232 -16.54 -32.93 -1.96
N CYS A 233 -15.75 -32.96 -3.03
CA CYS A 233 -15.41 -34.20 -3.71
C CYS A 233 -14.32 -35.04 -3.01
N ALA A 234 -13.50 -34.39 -2.17
CA ALA A 234 -12.43 -35.03 -1.39
C ALA A 234 -12.89 -35.60 -0.03
N LYS A 235 -14.16 -35.40 0.32
CA LYS A 235 -14.81 -35.91 1.55
C LYS A 235 -15.76 -37.04 1.24
#